data_35272b4122d07863f0830af618ac12b0
#
_entry.id   35272b4122d07863f0830af618ac12b0
#
_cell.length_a   1.000
_cell.length_b   1.000
_cell.length_c   1.000
_cell.angle_alpha   90.00
_cell.angle_beta   90.00
_cell.angle_gamma   90.00
#
_symmetry.space_group_name_H-M   'P 1'
#
loop_
_entity.id
_entity.type
_entity.pdbx_description
1 polymer ?
#
loop_
_entity_poly.entity_id
_entity_poly.type
_entity_poly.pdbx_seq_one_letter_code
_entity_poly.pdbx_strand_id
1 'polypeptide(L)'
;GPNIHQILTTISSKAVCNIGEIIDLNIKNNNQPIKIFWCQLSIDKALIISWYNTNELISLLNNYLKPQTNLINMTFGYTALSLIGPLNTQLLSKLTDINLNANLFTSKNCRTVKLAEIYTILLNFNLKSLSNYILLVETSYGEYLWNTLISLGNEFNIKPLGYSGYN
;
A
#
# COMPACT_ATOMS: atom_id res chain seq x y z
N GLY A 1 16.76 -4.39 1.94
CA GLY A 1 18.00 -5.02 2.38
C GLY A 1 17.82 -6.48 2.76
N PRO A 2 18.88 -7.29 2.78
CA PRO A 2 18.79 -8.76 2.95
C PRO A 2 18.15 -9.22 4.27
N ASN A 3 18.03 -8.32 5.25
CA ASN A 3 17.57 -8.64 6.61
C ASN A 3 16.12 -8.19 6.91
N ILE A 4 15.32 -7.89 5.90
CA ILE A 4 13.95 -7.38 6.09
C ILE A 4 13.07 -8.34 6.90
N HIS A 5 13.13 -9.64 6.65
CA HIS A 5 12.39 -10.64 7.44
C HIS A 5 12.81 -10.68 8.92
N GLN A 6 14.08 -10.42 9.22
CA GLN A 6 14.56 -10.36 10.59
C GLN A 6 14.02 -9.14 11.34
N ILE A 7 13.81 -8.01 10.65
CA ILE A 7 13.16 -6.84 11.22
C ILE A 7 11.72 -7.18 11.58
N LEU A 8 10.99 -7.81 10.67
CA LEU A 8 9.62 -8.23 10.89
C LEU A 8 9.50 -9.14 12.12
N THR A 9 10.36 -10.16 12.24
CA THR A 9 10.37 -11.06 13.41
C THR A 9 10.78 -10.36 14.70
N THR A 10 11.56 -9.28 14.63
CA THR A 10 11.91 -8.47 15.80
C THR A 10 10.75 -7.58 16.25
N ILE A 11 10.00 -7.02 15.30
CA ILE A 11 8.79 -6.23 15.59
C ILE A 11 7.69 -7.13 16.16
N SER A 12 7.51 -8.31 15.59
CA SER A 12 6.51 -9.28 16.03
C SER A 12 7.06 -10.71 15.90
N SER A 13 7.34 -11.34 17.02
CA SER A 13 7.94 -12.69 17.08
C SER A 13 7.14 -13.80 16.37
N LYS A 14 5.90 -13.54 15.99
CA LYS A 14 5.02 -14.49 15.29
C LYS A 14 4.68 -14.07 13.86
N ALA A 15 5.14 -12.89 13.42
CA ALA A 15 4.75 -12.39 12.12
C ALA A 15 5.60 -13.05 11.01
N VAL A 16 4.92 -13.71 10.10
CA VAL A 16 5.46 -14.15 8.81
C VAL A 16 4.70 -13.39 7.74
N CYS A 17 5.39 -12.83 6.77
CA CYS A 17 4.82 -12.12 5.64
C CYS A 17 5.46 -12.62 4.36
N ASN A 18 4.64 -13.17 3.47
CA ASN A 18 5.12 -13.60 2.16
C ASN A 18 5.21 -12.41 1.20
N ILE A 19 6.00 -12.55 0.14
CA ILE A 19 6.06 -11.53 -0.92
C ILE A 19 4.65 -11.37 -1.51
N GLY A 20 4.21 -10.13 -1.60
CA GLY A 20 2.88 -9.78 -2.08
C GLY A 20 1.80 -9.73 -1.00
N GLU A 21 2.13 -9.94 0.26
CA GLU A 21 1.18 -9.84 1.38
C GLU A 21 1.29 -8.52 2.13
N ILE A 22 0.18 -8.15 2.76
CA ILE A 22 0.07 -7.02 3.70
C ILE A 22 -0.34 -7.59 5.04
N ILE A 23 0.40 -7.28 6.09
CA ILE A 23 0.06 -7.65 7.45
C ILE A 23 -0.09 -6.42 8.36
N ASP A 24 -1.02 -6.51 9.29
CA ASP A 24 -1.23 -5.51 10.32
C ASP A 24 -0.29 -5.80 11.48
N LEU A 25 0.48 -4.81 11.91
CA LEU A 25 1.39 -4.90 13.04
C LEU A 25 1.14 -3.75 14.01
N ASN A 26 1.45 -3.99 15.28
CA ASN A 26 1.47 -2.97 16.31
C ASN A 26 2.88 -2.82 16.87
N ILE A 27 3.44 -1.61 16.77
CA ILE A 27 4.72 -1.25 17.40
C ILE A 27 4.42 -0.63 18.75
N LYS A 28 5.10 -1.09 19.80
CA LYS A 28 4.95 -0.53 21.13
C LYS A 28 5.64 0.83 21.22
N ASN A 29 4.90 1.84 21.60
CA ASN A 29 5.39 3.17 21.97
C ASN A 29 4.83 3.53 23.36
N ASN A 30 5.66 3.51 24.37
CA ASN A 30 5.39 3.99 25.77
C ASN A 30 4.04 3.61 26.36
N ASN A 31 3.26 2.73 26.04
CA ASN A 31 1.93 2.29 26.46
C ASN A 31 0.82 2.43 25.42
N GLN A 32 1.11 3.00 24.23
CA GLN A 32 0.13 3.03 23.15
C GLN A 32 0.65 2.26 21.93
N PRO A 33 -0.09 1.28 21.41
CA PRO A 33 0.31 0.57 20.22
C PRO A 33 0.12 1.47 18.98
N ILE A 34 1.17 1.61 18.18
CA ILE A 34 1.09 2.25 16.88
C ILE A 34 0.79 1.20 15.84
N LYS A 35 -0.35 1.32 15.18
CA LYS A 35 -0.71 0.44 14.07
C LYS A 35 0.05 0.82 12.81
N ILE A 36 0.68 -0.18 12.20
CA ILE A 36 1.32 -0.08 10.89
C ILE A 36 0.82 -1.20 9.97
N PHE A 37 0.89 -0.96 8.68
CA PHE A 37 0.72 -1.98 7.64
C PHE A 37 2.08 -2.26 7.02
N TRP A 38 2.51 -3.50 7.14
CA TRP A 38 3.72 -3.99 6.50
C TRP A 38 3.36 -4.64 5.17
N CYS A 39 3.83 -4.10 4.07
CA CYS A 39 3.61 -4.58 2.71
C CYS A 39 4.90 -5.17 2.17
N GLN A 40 5.00 -6.49 2.02
CA GLN A 40 6.20 -7.16 1.53
C GLN A 40 6.23 -7.13 0.01
N LEU A 41 7.04 -6.23 -0.58
CA LEU A 41 7.09 -6.05 -2.04
C LEU A 41 8.05 -7.00 -2.74
N SER A 42 9.17 -7.33 -2.10
CA SER A 42 10.15 -8.29 -2.59
C SER A 42 10.91 -8.92 -1.40
N ILE A 43 11.85 -9.80 -1.66
CA ILE A 43 12.66 -10.42 -0.60
C ILE A 43 13.46 -9.40 0.23
N ASP A 44 13.81 -8.27 -0.37
CA ASP A 44 14.70 -7.25 0.18
C ASP A 44 14.04 -5.87 0.34
N LYS A 45 12.73 -5.76 0.00
CA LYS A 45 11.99 -4.49 0.02
C LYS A 45 10.61 -4.66 0.65
N ALA A 46 10.33 -3.86 1.67
CA ALA A 46 9.00 -3.69 2.24
C ALA A 46 8.62 -2.22 2.26
N LEU A 47 7.31 -1.96 2.19
CA LEU A 47 6.72 -0.66 2.40
C LEU A 47 5.96 -0.68 3.73
N ILE A 48 6.18 0.33 4.56
CA ILE A 48 5.45 0.52 5.82
C ILE A 48 4.51 1.70 5.64
N ILE A 49 3.23 1.47 5.90
CA ILE A 49 2.19 2.49 5.83
C ILE A 49 1.62 2.70 7.24
N SER A 50 1.49 3.94 7.64
CA SER A 50 0.88 4.33 8.92
C SER A 50 0.25 5.71 8.82
N TRP A 51 -0.77 5.95 9.63
CA TRP A 51 -1.38 7.27 9.84
C TRP A 51 -0.81 7.98 11.10
N TYR A 52 0.24 7.41 11.68
CA TYR A 52 0.92 7.99 12.85
C TYR A 52 1.95 9.04 12.45
N ASN A 53 2.37 9.86 13.41
CA ASN A 53 3.42 10.86 13.20
C ASN A 53 4.68 10.21 12.60
N THR A 54 5.08 10.67 11.43
CA THR A 54 6.15 10.05 10.63
C THR A 54 7.50 10.08 11.34
N ASN A 55 7.85 11.20 11.99
CA ASN A 55 9.16 11.35 12.64
C ASN A 55 9.30 10.44 13.86
N GLU A 56 8.25 10.34 14.66
CA GLU A 56 8.23 9.42 15.81
C GLU A 56 8.27 7.97 15.35
N LEU A 57 7.52 7.62 14.30
CA LEU A 57 7.52 6.28 13.75
C LEU A 57 8.89 5.88 13.22
N ILE A 58 9.58 6.78 12.49
CA ILE A 58 10.94 6.54 11.99
C ILE A 58 11.90 6.31 13.16
N SER A 59 11.83 7.13 14.21
CA SER A 59 12.68 6.98 15.40
C SER A 59 12.45 5.62 16.06
N LEU A 60 11.21 5.18 16.19
CA LEU A 60 10.88 3.86 16.74
C LEU A 60 11.36 2.72 15.85
N LEU A 61 11.16 2.81 14.54
CA LEU A 61 11.57 1.79 13.57
C LEU A 61 13.09 1.63 13.54
N ASN A 62 13.85 2.72 13.70
CA ASN A 62 15.30 2.67 13.75
C ASN A 62 15.84 1.74 14.86
N ASN A 63 15.10 1.56 15.96
CA ASN A 63 15.48 0.64 17.03
C ASN A 63 15.41 -0.84 16.62
N TYR A 64 14.69 -1.15 15.54
CA TYR A 64 14.55 -2.51 15.01
C TYR A 64 15.44 -2.78 13.80
N LEU A 65 16.11 -1.74 13.26
CA LEU A 65 16.95 -1.90 12.08
C LEU A 65 18.19 -2.74 12.39
N LYS A 66 18.55 -3.57 11.45
CA LYS A 66 19.77 -4.37 11.44
C LYS A 66 20.83 -3.71 10.55
N PRO A 67 22.12 -4.00 10.75
CA PRO A 67 23.15 -3.59 9.80
C PRO A 67 22.75 -3.93 8.36
N GLN A 68 23.08 -3.06 7.42
CA GLN A 68 22.76 -3.20 5.99
C GLN A 68 21.27 -3.05 5.62
N THR A 69 20.43 -2.59 6.54
CA THR A 69 19.03 -2.23 6.25
C THR A 69 18.86 -0.72 6.32
N ASN A 70 18.27 -0.15 5.28
CA ASN A 70 18.00 1.27 5.20
C ASN A 70 16.49 1.52 5.34
N LEU A 71 16.13 2.53 6.13
CA LEU A 71 14.79 3.08 6.22
C LEU A 71 14.77 4.43 5.50
N ILE A 72 13.89 4.56 4.53
CA ILE A 72 13.76 5.78 3.72
C ILE A 72 12.34 6.32 3.91
N ASN A 73 12.22 7.59 4.27
CA ASN A 73 10.93 8.26 4.34
C ASN A 73 10.46 8.62 2.93
N MET A 74 9.38 8.00 2.49
CA MET A 74 8.76 8.21 1.18
C MET A 74 7.38 8.88 1.27
N THR A 75 7.03 9.48 2.41
CA THR A 75 5.70 10.07 2.66
C THR A 75 5.28 11.08 1.58
N PHE A 76 6.21 11.89 1.10
CA PHE A 76 5.96 12.84 0.01
C PHE A 76 6.45 12.36 -1.36
N GLY A 77 7.04 11.18 -1.43
CA GLY A 77 7.51 10.58 -2.68
C GLY A 77 6.40 9.87 -3.47
N TYR A 78 5.26 9.59 -2.81
CA TYR A 78 4.12 8.94 -3.43
C TYR A 78 2.85 9.77 -3.31
N THR A 79 2.06 9.76 -4.39
CA THR A 79 0.65 10.12 -4.37
C THR A 79 -0.16 8.85 -4.15
N ALA A 80 -1.09 8.88 -3.20
CA ALA A 80 -2.00 7.79 -2.89
C ALA A 80 -3.39 8.09 -3.44
N LEU A 81 -3.88 7.25 -4.34
CA LEU A 81 -5.25 7.31 -4.86
C LEU A 81 -6.02 6.09 -4.39
N SER A 82 -7.19 6.29 -3.81
CA SER A 82 -8.06 5.19 -3.36
C SER A 82 -9.20 5.00 -4.36
N LEU A 83 -9.35 3.79 -4.88
CA LEU A 83 -10.40 3.39 -5.80
C LEU A 83 -11.35 2.44 -5.08
N ILE A 84 -12.56 2.91 -4.77
CA ILE A 84 -13.54 2.20 -3.96
C ILE A 84 -14.77 1.89 -4.81
N GLY A 85 -15.24 0.66 -4.77
CA GLY A 85 -16.50 0.29 -5.41
C GLY A 85 -16.48 -1.08 -6.08
N PRO A 86 -17.63 -1.59 -6.50
CA PRO A 86 -17.77 -2.94 -7.03
C PRO A 86 -17.15 -3.11 -8.43
N LEU A 87 -17.01 -2.03 -9.20
CA LEU A 87 -16.50 -2.05 -10.58
C LEU A 87 -15.01 -1.69 -10.69
N ASN A 88 -14.33 -1.46 -9.56
CA ASN A 88 -12.94 -1.03 -9.55
C ASN A 88 -11.98 -2.04 -10.21
N THR A 89 -12.23 -3.35 -10.05
CA THR A 89 -11.45 -4.40 -10.70
C THR A 89 -11.58 -4.34 -12.24
N GLN A 90 -12.79 -4.06 -12.74
CA GLN A 90 -13.04 -3.93 -14.18
C GLN A 90 -12.31 -2.70 -14.75
N LEU A 91 -12.36 -1.58 -14.04
CA LEU A 91 -11.61 -0.38 -14.45
C LEU A 91 -10.10 -0.63 -14.45
N LEU A 92 -9.56 -1.21 -13.38
CA LEU A 92 -8.13 -1.50 -13.30
C LEU A 92 -7.66 -2.50 -14.36
N SER A 93 -8.48 -3.48 -14.72
CA SER A 93 -8.16 -4.45 -15.79
C SER A 93 -7.98 -3.82 -17.16
N LYS A 94 -8.47 -2.59 -17.39
CA LYS A 94 -8.20 -1.83 -18.61
C LYS A 94 -6.85 -1.12 -18.61
N LEU A 95 -6.24 -1.01 -17.45
CA LEU A 95 -5.03 -0.23 -17.24
C LEU A 95 -3.79 -1.08 -16.99
N THR A 96 -3.97 -2.39 -16.77
CA THR A 96 -2.87 -3.31 -16.47
C THR A 96 -3.16 -4.71 -17.02
N ASP A 97 -2.10 -5.40 -17.41
CA ASP A 97 -2.17 -6.79 -17.89
C ASP A 97 -2.22 -7.83 -16.78
N ILE A 98 -2.07 -7.41 -15.50
CA ILE A 98 -2.14 -8.37 -14.40
C ILE A 98 -3.56 -8.86 -14.17
N ASN A 99 -3.67 -10.13 -13.84
CA ASN A 99 -4.95 -10.71 -13.47
C ASN A 99 -5.31 -10.28 -12.02
N LEU A 100 -6.34 -9.44 -11.91
CA LEU A 100 -6.89 -8.94 -10.63
C LEU A 100 -8.04 -9.81 -10.09
N ASN A 101 -8.17 -11.05 -10.58
CA ASN A 101 -9.17 -11.97 -10.07
C ASN A 101 -9.07 -12.09 -8.54
N ALA A 102 -10.21 -12.06 -7.86
CA ALA A 102 -10.31 -12.10 -6.39
C ALA A 102 -9.63 -13.34 -5.77
N ASN A 103 -9.46 -14.43 -6.53
CA ASN A 103 -8.74 -15.63 -6.07
C ASN A 103 -7.21 -15.48 -6.15
N LEU A 104 -6.70 -14.57 -6.98
CA LEU A 104 -5.27 -14.37 -7.24
C LEU A 104 -4.72 -13.10 -6.57
N PHE A 105 -5.56 -12.08 -6.44
CA PHE A 105 -5.22 -10.83 -5.79
C PHE A 105 -6.24 -10.54 -4.68
N THR A 106 -6.11 -11.28 -3.60
CA THR A 106 -7.05 -11.25 -2.45
C THR A 106 -6.86 -9.99 -1.60
N SER A 107 -7.79 -9.78 -0.67
CA SER A 107 -7.61 -8.72 0.34
C SER A 107 -6.30 -8.90 1.10
N LYS A 108 -5.65 -7.79 1.43
CA LYS A 108 -4.32 -7.74 2.04
C LYS A 108 -3.19 -8.26 1.14
N ASN A 109 -3.36 -8.15 -0.17
CA ASN A 109 -2.26 -8.32 -1.11
C ASN A 109 -1.70 -6.97 -1.57
N CYS A 110 -0.41 -6.98 -1.89
CA CYS A 110 0.29 -5.86 -2.51
C CYS A 110 1.16 -6.33 -3.67
N ARG A 111 1.27 -5.50 -4.70
CA ARG A 111 2.11 -5.80 -5.85
C ARG A 111 2.56 -4.54 -6.56
N THR A 112 3.81 -4.51 -7.00
CA THR A 112 4.24 -3.50 -7.98
C THR A 112 3.79 -3.95 -9.36
N VAL A 113 3.05 -3.10 -10.05
CA VAL A 113 2.46 -3.36 -11.36
C VAL A 113 2.72 -2.19 -12.30
N LYS A 114 2.60 -2.43 -13.60
CA LYS A 114 2.53 -1.36 -14.59
C LYS A 114 1.06 -1.03 -14.79
N LEU A 115 0.64 0.15 -14.39
CA LEU A 115 -0.73 0.64 -14.49
C LEU A 115 -0.73 1.90 -15.36
N ALA A 116 -1.45 1.89 -16.48
CA ALA A 116 -1.40 3.00 -17.45
C ALA A 116 0.04 3.40 -17.82
N GLU A 117 0.88 2.41 -18.11
CA GLU A 117 2.31 2.56 -18.45
C GLU A 117 3.23 3.05 -17.31
N ILE A 118 2.71 3.27 -16.09
CA ILE A 118 3.48 3.76 -14.93
C ILE A 118 3.63 2.67 -13.87
N TYR A 119 4.81 2.59 -13.26
CA TYR A 119 5.02 1.72 -12.11
C TYR A 119 4.22 2.21 -10.90
N THR A 120 3.31 1.39 -10.44
CA THR A 120 2.39 1.68 -9.35
C THR A 120 2.45 0.55 -8.33
N ILE A 121 2.48 0.87 -7.05
CA ILE A 121 2.28 -0.13 -6.00
C ILE A 121 0.77 -0.23 -5.77
N LEU A 122 0.21 -1.36 -6.14
CA LEU A 122 -1.21 -1.68 -5.98
C LEU A 122 -1.38 -2.42 -4.66
N LEU A 123 -2.24 -1.89 -3.79
CA LEU A 123 -2.60 -2.49 -2.51
C LEU A 123 -4.10 -2.83 -2.52
N ASN A 124 -4.45 -4.05 -2.16
CA ASN A 124 -5.85 -4.46 -2.03
C ASN A 124 -6.26 -4.44 -0.55
N PHE A 125 -7.07 -3.45 -0.18
CA PHE A 125 -7.69 -3.35 1.13
C PHE A 125 -9.21 -3.39 0.99
N ASN A 126 -9.85 -4.40 1.54
CA ASN A 126 -11.30 -4.40 1.62
C ASN A 126 -11.75 -3.54 2.80
N LEU A 127 -12.59 -2.55 2.52
CA LEU A 127 -13.27 -1.74 3.53
C LEU A 127 -14.65 -2.33 3.79
N LYS A 128 -14.81 -3.01 4.92
CA LYS A 128 -16.07 -3.70 5.28
C LYS A 128 -16.45 -4.70 4.17
N SER A 129 -17.47 -4.41 3.39
CA SER A 129 -17.94 -5.23 2.25
C SER A 129 -17.54 -4.66 0.88
N LEU A 130 -16.86 -3.50 0.83
CA LEU A 130 -16.50 -2.84 -0.41
C LEU A 130 -15.05 -3.16 -0.79
N SER A 131 -14.86 -3.48 -2.06
CA SER A 131 -13.53 -3.61 -2.64
C SER A 131 -12.88 -2.23 -2.69
N ASN A 132 -11.65 -2.15 -2.19
CA ASN A 132 -10.85 -0.93 -2.15
C ASN A 132 -9.41 -1.23 -2.60
N TYR A 133 -8.97 -0.55 -3.64
CA TYR A 133 -7.59 -0.55 -4.07
C TYR A 133 -6.94 0.79 -3.76
N ILE A 134 -5.76 0.75 -3.15
CA ILE A 134 -4.93 1.93 -2.98
C ILE A 134 -3.80 1.85 -4.02
N LEU A 135 -3.68 2.89 -4.80
CA LEU A 135 -2.70 3.06 -5.87
C LEU A 135 -1.65 4.04 -5.38
N LEU A 136 -0.42 3.57 -5.17
CA LEU A 136 0.69 4.43 -4.81
C LEU A 136 1.57 4.62 -6.05
N VAL A 137 1.62 5.83 -6.55
CA VAL A 137 2.42 6.23 -7.71
C VAL A 137 3.39 7.33 -7.30
N GLU A 138 4.56 7.39 -7.93
CA GLU A 138 5.46 8.52 -7.69
C GLU A 138 4.72 9.84 -7.90
N THR A 139 4.97 10.81 -7.02
CA THR A 139 4.19 12.07 -6.95
C THR A 139 4.14 12.80 -8.30
N SER A 140 5.21 12.72 -9.10
CA SER A 140 5.27 13.31 -10.45
C SER A 140 4.24 12.76 -11.43
N TYR A 141 3.73 11.54 -11.21
CA TYR A 141 2.72 10.90 -12.07
C TYR A 141 1.31 10.92 -11.45
N GLY A 142 1.14 11.55 -10.28
CA GLY A 142 -0.14 11.55 -9.56
C GLY A 142 -1.27 12.16 -10.39
N GLU A 143 -1.05 13.32 -11.01
CA GLU A 143 -2.03 14.00 -11.86
C GLU A 143 -2.36 13.19 -13.12
N TYR A 144 -1.35 12.61 -13.75
CA TYR A 144 -1.56 11.77 -14.94
C TYR A 144 -2.45 10.56 -14.60
N LEU A 145 -2.13 9.85 -13.52
CA LEU A 145 -2.91 8.68 -13.13
C LEU A 145 -4.34 9.06 -12.73
N TRP A 146 -4.52 10.17 -12.01
CA TRP A 146 -5.83 10.71 -11.67
C TRP A 146 -6.67 10.98 -12.92
N ASN A 147 -6.13 11.73 -13.87
CA ASN A 147 -6.84 12.09 -15.09
C ASN A 147 -7.18 10.85 -15.94
N THR A 148 -6.28 9.87 -15.99
CA THR A 148 -6.51 8.59 -16.65
C THR A 148 -7.65 7.80 -16.01
N LEU A 149 -7.66 7.71 -14.67
CA LEU A 149 -8.72 7.04 -13.93
C LEU A 149 -10.08 7.71 -14.13
N ILE A 150 -10.15 9.04 -14.09
CA ILE A 150 -11.39 9.79 -14.31
C ILE A 150 -11.89 9.58 -15.75
N SER A 151 -10.99 9.71 -16.72
CA SER A 151 -11.35 9.57 -18.14
C SER A 151 -11.92 8.17 -18.47
N LEU A 152 -11.21 7.12 -18.10
CA LEU A 152 -11.67 5.74 -18.33
C LEU A 152 -12.79 5.32 -17.38
N GLY A 153 -12.85 5.92 -16.20
CA GLY A 153 -13.87 5.63 -15.21
C GLY A 153 -15.25 6.19 -15.53
N ASN A 154 -15.37 7.11 -16.49
CA ASN A 154 -16.66 7.69 -16.90
C ASN A 154 -17.68 6.62 -17.31
N GLU A 155 -17.24 5.56 -17.99
CA GLU A 155 -18.12 4.43 -18.36
C GLU A 155 -18.61 3.61 -17.15
N PHE A 156 -17.90 3.69 -16.01
CA PHE A 156 -18.26 3.05 -14.75
C PHE A 156 -18.90 4.01 -13.76
N ASN A 157 -19.27 5.23 -14.19
CA ASN A 157 -19.82 6.30 -13.35
C ASN A 157 -18.92 6.64 -12.15
N ILE A 158 -17.59 6.65 -12.33
CA ILE A 158 -16.65 7.03 -11.27
C ILE A 158 -16.90 8.49 -10.87
N LYS A 159 -16.81 8.75 -9.57
CA LYS A 159 -16.93 10.11 -9.03
C LYS A 159 -15.81 10.37 -8.05
N PRO A 160 -15.15 11.54 -8.13
CA PRO A 160 -14.22 11.97 -7.12
C PRO A 160 -14.90 12.06 -5.75
N LEU A 161 -14.29 11.47 -4.74
CA LEU A 161 -14.67 11.64 -3.34
C LEU A 161 -13.58 12.46 -2.64
N GLY A 162 -13.97 13.52 -1.95
CA GLY A 162 -13.09 14.23 -1.04
C GLY A 162 -12.79 13.41 0.22
N TYR A 163 -11.82 13.88 1.01
CA TYR A 163 -11.43 13.20 2.25
C TYR A 163 -12.61 12.99 3.23
N SER A 164 -13.56 13.92 3.27
CA SER A 164 -14.78 13.82 4.09
C SER A 164 -15.76 12.72 3.64
N GLY A 165 -15.66 12.24 2.42
CA GLY A 165 -16.47 11.13 1.92
C GLY A 165 -15.93 9.74 2.26
N TYR A 166 -14.79 9.68 2.94
CA TYR A 166 -14.11 8.45 3.31
C TYR A 166 -14.48 7.93 4.71
N ASN A 167 -15.18 8.73 5.51
CA ASN A 167 -15.57 8.43 6.91
C ASN A 167 -16.94 7.78 7.03
#